data_3d565ec45e6f03b9c4b3b1fc312d135b
#
_entry.id   3d565ec45e6f03b9c4b3b1fc312d135b
#
_cell.length_a   1.000
_cell.length_b   1.000
_cell.length_c   1.000
_cell.angle_alpha   90.00
_cell.angle_beta   90.00
_cell.angle_gamma   90.00
#
_symmetry.space_group_name_H-M   'P 1'
#
loop_
_entity.id
_entity.type
_entity.pdbx_description
1 polymer ?
#
loop_
_entity_poly.entity_id
_entity_poly.type
_entity_poly.pdbx_seq_one_letter_code
_entity_poly.pdbx_strand_id
1 'polypeptide(L)'
;VEGGDLTVRDSRVFIKTLDGLEPVDVIFRRLDDTFCDPLELRGDSSIGVPGLVEAARAGNVTIANALGSGVIETSGILPFLPGLCRHLLGEELKLPSVATWWCGQPDELDYVLDHLDELVVKRAFPPSGREPVFGRTLSAAGKQTLAAEMRARPGDFVGQEQVTLSSAPVWQ
;
A
#
# COMPACT_ATOMS: atom_id res chain seq x y z
N VAL A 1 -7.61 -1.46 20.02
CA VAL A 1 -8.66 -0.44 19.89
C VAL A 1 -9.13 -0.44 18.46
N GLU A 2 -10.41 -0.54 18.22
CA GLU A 2 -11.04 -0.48 16.92
C GLU A 2 -11.61 0.94 16.68
N GLY A 3 -11.91 1.28 15.40
CA GLY A 3 -12.50 2.58 15.09
C GLY A 3 -13.81 2.85 15.83
N GLY A 4 -14.57 1.80 16.11
CA GLY A 4 -15.80 1.88 16.91
C GLY A 4 -15.61 2.34 18.36
N ASP A 5 -14.41 2.15 18.92
CA ASP A 5 -14.07 2.60 20.28
C ASP A 5 -13.70 4.08 20.33
N LEU A 6 -13.47 4.70 19.18
CA LEU A 6 -13.11 6.10 19.07
C LEU A 6 -14.33 6.96 18.70
N THR A 7 -14.26 8.24 19.01
CA THR A 7 -15.23 9.26 18.59
C THR A 7 -14.55 10.61 18.48
N VAL A 8 -15.07 11.46 17.57
CA VAL A 8 -14.61 12.85 17.44
C VAL A 8 -15.70 13.79 17.97
N ARG A 9 -15.31 14.75 18.81
CA ARG A 9 -16.14 15.85 19.30
C ARG A 9 -15.33 17.13 19.30
N ASP A 10 -15.87 18.18 18.78
CA ASP A 10 -15.22 19.49 18.71
C ASP A 10 -13.80 19.38 18.12
N SER A 11 -13.67 18.64 17.01
CA SER A 11 -12.42 18.35 16.30
C SER A 11 -11.32 17.71 17.17
N ARG A 12 -11.70 17.00 18.25
CA ARG A 12 -10.81 16.23 19.13
C ARG A 12 -11.21 14.77 19.16
N VAL A 13 -10.23 13.89 19.23
CA VAL A 13 -10.45 12.45 19.30
C VAL A 13 -10.53 12.00 20.76
N PHE A 14 -11.48 11.12 21.02
CA PHE A 14 -11.67 10.50 22.33
C PHE A 14 -11.81 8.99 22.17
N ILE A 15 -11.30 8.25 23.16
CA ILE A 15 -11.62 6.83 23.33
C ILE A 15 -12.80 6.70 24.29
N LYS A 16 -13.71 5.80 23.95
CA LYS A 16 -14.87 5.45 24.76
C LYS A 16 -14.45 4.43 25.80
N THR A 17 -14.52 4.79 27.07
CA THR A 17 -14.27 3.89 28.20
C THR A 17 -15.53 3.72 29.05
N LEU A 18 -15.50 2.80 30.00
CA LEU A 18 -16.62 2.62 30.95
C LEU A 18 -16.85 3.86 31.82
N ASP A 19 -15.79 4.62 32.09
CA ASP A 19 -15.81 5.83 32.91
C ASP A 19 -16.13 7.11 32.12
N GLY A 20 -16.27 6.98 30.79
CA GLY A 20 -16.60 8.09 29.91
C GLY A 20 -15.68 8.23 28.69
N LEU A 21 -15.47 9.48 28.25
CA LEU A 21 -14.62 9.80 27.11
C LEU A 21 -13.27 10.30 27.62
N GLU A 22 -12.20 9.65 27.18
CA GLU A 22 -10.82 10.06 27.46
C GLU A 22 -10.17 10.61 26.19
N PRO A 23 -9.43 11.74 26.25
CA PRO A 23 -8.81 12.33 25.08
C PRO A 23 -7.68 11.46 24.54
N VAL A 24 -7.53 11.48 23.21
CA VAL A 24 -6.48 10.77 22.48
C VAL A 24 -5.63 11.78 21.71
N ASP A 25 -4.37 11.89 22.05
CA ASP A 25 -3.43 12.80 21.43
C ASP A 25 -2.66 12.16 20.26
N VAL A 26 -2.47 10.82 20.30
CA VAL A 26 -1.70 10.08 19.31
C VAL A 26 -2.42 8.78 18.92
N ILE A 27 -2.52 8.54 17.62
CA ILE A 27 -3.03 7.28 17.06
C ILE A 27 -1.92 6.60 16.28
N PHE A 28 -1.55 5.38 16.67
CA PHE A 28 -0.72 4.52 15.83
C PHE A 28 -1.63 3.72 14.88
N ARG A 29 -1.67 4.18 13.63
CA ARG A 29 -2.57 3.66 12.60
C ARG A 29 -2.05 2.36 11.97
N ARG A 30 -2.92 1.37 11.86
CA ARG A 30 -2.70 0.14 11.10
C ARG A 30 -3.79 -0.12 10.05
N LEU A 31 -4.64 0.85 9.83
CA LEU A 31 -5.72 0.83 8.86
C LEU A 31 -5.28 1.58 7.61
N ASP A 32 -5.68 1.10 6.43
CA ASP A 32 -5.48 1.82 5.17
C ASP A 32 -6.12 3.21 5.22
N ASP A 33 -5.46 4.19 4.60
CA ASP A 33 -5.87 5.60 4.59
C ASP A 33 -7.33 5.78 4.22
N THR A 34 -7.76 5.11 3.16
CA THR A 34 -9.09 5.28 2.59
C THR A 34 -10.21 4.90 3.54
N PHE A 35 -9.94 4.01 4.50
CA PHE A 35 -10.93 3.56 5.48
C PHE A 35 -10.95 4.37 6.77
N CYS A 36 -10.05 5.34 6.94
CA CYS A 36 -9.87 6.03 8.22
C CYS A 36 -11.03 6.93 8.61
N ASP A 37 -11.71 7.56 7.65
CA ASP A 37 -12.81 8.48 7.93
C ASP A 37 -13.92 8.35 6.87
N PRO A 38 -15.10 7.85 7.24
CA PRO A 38 -16.21 7.70 6.28
C PRO A 38 -16.81 9.02 5.82
N LEU A 39 -16.55 10.15 6.47
CA LEU A 39 -17.11 11.44 6.07
C LEU A 39 -16.30 12.10 4.96
N GLU A 40 -14.98 11.94 4.96
CA GLU A 40 -14.10 12.63 4.02
C GLU A 40 -13.39 11.69 3.04
N LEU A 41 -13.31 10.39 3.34
CA LEU A 41 -12.61 9.42 2.54
C LEU A 41 -13.60 8.41 1.94
N ARG A 42 -13.59 7.19 2.43
CA ARG A 42 -14.42 6.12 1.89
C ARG A 42 -15.73 5.99 2.66
N GLY A 43 -16.82 6.46 2.06
CA GLY A 43 -18.15 6.58 2.71
C GLY A 43 -18.80 5.26 3.16
N ASP A 44 -18.35 4.10 2.65
CA ASP A 44 -18.81 2.77 3.07
C ASP A 44 -17.92 2.14 4.16
N SER A 45 -16.95 2.89 4.70
CA SER A 45 -16.09 2.41 5.79
C SER A 45 -16.87 2.29 7.09
N SER A 46 -16.99 1.06 7.61
CA SER A 46 -17.56 0.77 8.93
C SER A 46 -16.51 0.69 10.04
N ILE A 47 -15.22 0.77 9.70
CA ILE A 47 -14.09 0.60 10.62
C ILE A 47 -13.32 1.90 10.87
N GLY A 48 -13.67 2.97 10.14
CA GLY A 48 -13.10 4.30 10.32
C GLY A 48 -13.76 5.08 11.46
N VAL A 49 -13.18 6.24 11.74
CA VAL A 49 -13.65 7.17 12.77
C VAL A 49 -14.19 8.44 12.11
N PRO A 50 -15.50 8.69 12.11
CA PRO A 50 -16.08 9.89 11.52
C PRO A 50 -15.47 11.18 12.12
N GLY A 51 -14.97 12.07 11.26
CA GLY A 51 -14.34 13.34 11.66
C GLY A 51 -12.86 13.25 12.03
N LEU A 52 -12.23 12.09 11.85
CA LEU A 52 -10.81 11.90 12.16
C LEU A 52 -9.90 12.80 11.32
N VAL A 53 -10.21 12.96 10.03
CA VAL A 53 -9.46 13.82 9.11
C VAL A 53 -9.52 15.28 9.56
N GLU A 54 -10.70 15.74 9.97
CA GLU A 54 -10.87 17.10 10.53
C GLU A 54 -10.04 17.31 11.80
N ALA A 55 -10.09 16.37 12.75
CA ALA A 55 -9.30 16.43 13.97
C ALA A 55 -7.78 16.47 13.69
N ALA A 56 -7.33 15.70 12.72
CA ALA A 56 -5.93 15.70 12.29
C ALA A 56 -5.52 17.02 11.62
N ARG A 57 -6.36 17.59 10.74
CA ARG A 57 -6.13 18.91 10.14
C ARG A 57 -6.08 20.04 11.19
N ALA A 58 -6.92 19.95 12.18
CA ALA A 58 -6.92 20.91 13.29
C ALA A 58 -5.69 20.80 14.20
N GLY A 59 -4.84 19.77 14.00
CA GLY A 59 -3.66 19.53 14.83
C GLY A 59 -4.00 18.99 16.23
N ASN A 60 -5.21 18.51 16.44
CA ASN A 60 -5.69 18.04 17.74
C ASN A 60 -5.38 16.55 17.99
N VAL A 61 -4.86 15.83 16.98
CA VAL A 61 -4.39 14.46 17.10
C VAL A 61 -3.24 14.22 16.13
N THR A 62 -2.22 13.51 16.57
CA THR A 62 -1.12 13.05 15.73
C THR A 62 -1.40 11.63 15.27
N ILE A 63 -1.35 11.40 13.96
CA ILE A 63 -1.56 10.07 13.38
C ILE A 63 -0.24 9.55 12.81
N ALA A 64 0.25 8.45 13.35
CA ALA A 64 1.39 7.70 12.83
C ALA A 64 0.87 6.35 12.29
N ASN A 65 1.04 6.03 11.04
CA ASN A 65 1.55 6.80 9.90
C ASN A 65 0.52 7.85 9.44
N ALA A 66 1.01 8.98 8.96
CA ALA A 66 0.15 10.09 8.54
C ALA A 66 -0.87 9.65 7.46
N LEU A 67 -2.04 10.30 7.45
CA LEU A 67 -2.99 10.14 6.35
C LEU A 67 -2.35 10.62 5.03
N GLY A 68 -2.52 9.86 3.96
CA GLY A 68 -1.86 10.06 2.68
C GLY A 68 -0.54 9.32 2.52
N SER A 69 0.00 8.66 3.55
CA SER A 69 1.22 7.85 3.45
C SER A 69 1.04 6.60 2.58
N GLY A 70 -0.19 6.19 2.30
CA GLY A 70 -0.49 5.03 1.46
C GLY A 70 0.14 5.08 0.06
N VAL A 71 0.44 6.26 -0.46
CA VAL A 71 1.13 6.40 -1.75
C VAL A 71 2.53 5.78 -1.73
N ILE A 72 3.25 5.86 -0.59
CA ILE A 72 4.60 5.27 -0.46
C ILE A 72 4.58 3.79 -0.11
N GLU A 73 3.41 3.24 0.20
CA GLU A 73 3.21 1.81 0.47
C GLU A 73 2.92 1.04 -0.83
N THR A 74 2.82 1.74 -1.96
CA THR A 74 2.47 1.11 -3.25
C THR A 74 3.66 0.41 -3.89
N SER A 75 3.40 -0.68 -4.60
CA SER A 75 4.45 -1.39 -5.34
C SER A 75 5.08 -0.51 -6.44
N GLY A 76 4.34 0.48 -6.94
CA GLY A 76 4.82 1.42 -7.97
C GLY A 76 5.95 2.33 -7.53
N ILE A 77 6.15 2.54 -6.21
CA ILE A 77 7.25 3.36 -5.70
C ILE A 77 8.58 2.59 -5.59
N LEU A 78 8.53 1.26 -5.49
CA LEU A 78 9.71 0.44 -5.22
C LEU A 78 10.86 0.63 -6.22
N PRO A 79 10.63 0.73 -7.54
CA PRO A 79 11.69 0.97 -8.52
C PRO A 79 12.47 2.26 -8.28
N PHE A 80 11.82 3.25 -7.68
CA PHE A 80 12.36 4.59 -7.48
C PHE A 80 13.06 4.77 -6.14
N LEU A 81 12.88 3.85 -5.18
CA LEU A 81 13.44 3.98 -3.82
C LEU A 81 14.94 4.19 -3.79
N PRO A 82 15.79 3.46 -4.58
CA PRO A 82 17.23 3.70 -4.56
C PRO A 82 17.59 5.12 -5.02
N GLY A 83 16.93 5.59 -6.09
CA GLY A 83 17.11 6.95 -6.60
C GLY A 83 16.63 8.01 -5.62
N LEU A 84 15.48 7.81 -5.00
CA LEU A 84 14.91 8.69 -3.98
C LEU A 84 15.81 8.78 -2.75
N CYS A 85 16.36 7.65 -2.27
CA CYS A 85 17.28 7.63 -1.13
C CYS A 85 18.53 8.45 -1.41
N ARG A 86 19.17 8.27 -2.57
CA ARG A 86 20.31 9.08 -2.98
C ARG A 86 19.98 10.57 -3.10
N HIS A 87 18.83 10.88 -3.69
CA HIS A 87 18.43 12.28 -3.92
C HIS A 87 18.07 13.01 -2.63
N LEU A 88 17.32 12.36 -1.73
CA LEU A 88 16.80 13.00 -0.52
C LEU A 88 17.76 12.92 0.66
N LEU A 89 18.50 11.83 0.79
CA LEU A 89 19.35 11.55 1.95
C LEU A 89 20.84 11.59 1.63
N GLY A 90 21.24 11.57 0.34
CA GLY A 90 22.63 11.47 -0.08
C GLY A 90 23.28 10.11 0.23
N GLU A 91 22.45 9.09 0.52
CA GLU A 91 22.92 7.76 0.92
C GLU A 91 22.34 6.68 0.01
N GLU A 92 22.99 5.52 -0.04
CA GLU A 92 22.44 4.31 -0.64
C GLU A 92 21.46 3.63 0.32
N LEU A 93 20.52 2.85 -0.24
CA LEU A 93 19.61 2.07 0.59
C LEU A 93 20.39 1.08 1.47
N LYS A 94 20.18 1.13 2.76
CA LYS A 94 20.78 0.20 3.74
C LYS A 94 20.12 -1.19 3.73
N LEU A 95 18.83 -1.24 3.41
CA LEU A 95 18.10 -2.50 3.21
C LEU A 95 17.99 -2.78 1.71
N PRO A 96 18.34 -4.00 1.26
CA PRO A 96 18.19 -4.35 -0.13
C PRO A 96 16.71 -4.33 -0.53
N SER A 97 16.44 -3.80 -1.71
CA SER A 97 15.11 -3.83 -2.32
C SER A 97 15.04 -4.96 -3.34
N VAL A 98 13.89 -5.59 -3.45
CA VAL A 98 13.61 -6.56 -4.52
C VAL A 98 13.54 -5.83 -5.85
N ALA A 99 14.22 -6.35 -6.87
CA ALA A 99 14.18 -5.76 -8.19
C ALA A 99 12.74 -5.65 -8.69
N THR A 100 12.35 -4.45 -9.04
CA THR A 100 10.97 -4.12 -9.41
C THR A 100 10.98 -3.15 -10.58
N TRP A 101 10.12 -3.37 -11.56
CA TRP A 101 9.98 -2.57 -12.77
C TRP A 101 8.55 -2.02 -12.86
N TRP A 102 8.43 -0.71 -12.96
CA TRP A 102 7.11 -0.11 -13.16
C TRP A 102 6.80 -0.02 -14.65
N CYS A 103 5.77 -0.72 -15.09
CA CYS A 103 5.39 -0.83 -16.49
C CYS A 103 4.87 0.48 -17.12
N GLY A 104 4.72 1.55 -16.34
CA GLY A 104 4.44 2.88 -16.87
C GLY A 104 5.58 3.49 -17.71
N GLN A 105 6.76 2.89 -17.69
CA GLN A 105 7.89 3.21 -18.56
C GLN A 105 7.94 2.17 -19.71
N PRO A 106 8.05 2.59 -20.98
CA PRO A 106 7.98 1.67 -22.12
C PRO A 106 9.03 0.55 -22.07
N ASP A 107 10.28 0.88 -21.79
CA ASP A 107 11.39 -0.09 -21.75
C ASP A 107 11.19 -1.12 -20.64
N GLU A 108 10.63 -0.69 -19.50
CA GLU A 108 10.33 -1.54 -18.36
C GLU A 108 9.12 -2.46 -18.64
N LEU A 109 8.13 -1.96 -19.37
CA LEU A 109 7.01 -2.79 -19.81
C LEU A 109 7.51 -3.91 -20.73
N ASP A 110 8.32 -3.58 -21.71
CA ASP A 110 8.87 -4.56 -22.64
C ASP A 110 9.71 -5.60 -21.92
N TYR A 111 10.58 -5.16 -20.99
CA TYR A 111 11.34 -6.07 -20.13
C TYR A 111 10.43 -7.03 -19.36
N VAL A 112 9.41 -6.52 -18.69
CA VAL A 112 8.48 -7.35 -17.89
C VAL A 112 7.72 -8.34 -18.78
N LEU A 113 7.30 -7.94 -19.96
CA LEU A 113 6.60 -8.82 -20.91
C LEU A 113 7.49 -9.96 -21.41
N ASP A 114 8.76 -9.68 -21.66
CA ASP A 114 9.72 -10.67 -22.15
C ASP A 114 10.15 -11.66 -21.05
N HIS A 115 10.08 -11.23 -19.77
CA HIS A 115 10.50 -12.03 -18.61
C HIS A 115 9.35 -12.50 -17.73
N LEU A 116 8.11 -12.57 -18.26
CA LEU A 116 6.91 -12.93 -17.46
C LEU A 116 7.07 -14.24 -16.68
N ASP A 117 7.81 -15.21 -17.21
CA ASP A 117 8.02 -16.52 -16.56
C ASP A 117 8.84 -16.43 -15.26
N GLU A 118 9.66 -15.40 -15.14
CA GLU A 118 10.59 -15.21 -14.04
C GLU A 118 10.04 -14.22 -12.99
N LEU A 119 8.99 -13.50 -13.37
CA LEU A 119 8.48 -12.38 -12.58
C LEU A 119 7.13 -12.66 -11.92
N VAL A 120 6.88 -11.89 -10.88
CA VAL A 120 5.56 -11.75 -10.25
C VAL A 120 4.99 -10.40 -10.67
N VAL A 121 3.84 -10.43 -11.34
CA VAL A 121 3.14 -9.20 -11.73
C VAL A 121 2.15 -8.79 -10.65
N LYS A 122 2.22 -7.54 -10.23
CA LYS A 122 1.37 -6.93 -9.21
C LYS A 122 0.72 -5.65 -9.73
N ARG A 123 -0.32 -5.18 -9.04
CA ARG A 123 -0.81 -3.82 -9.26
C ARG A 123 0.19 -2.81 -8.69
N ALA A 124 0.48 -1.76 -9.46
CA ALA A 124 1.35 -0.67 -9.03
C ALA A 124 0.73 0.11 -7.87
N PHE A 125 -0.57 0.38 -8.01
CA PHE A 125 -1.39 1.08 -7.03
C PHE A 125 -2.57 0.18 -6.67
N PRO A 126 -2.63 -0.32 -5.46
CA PRO A 126 -3.73 -1.19 -5.10
C PRO A 126 -5.04 -0.40 -4.97
N PRO A 127 -6.06 -0.71 -5.73
CA PRO A 127 -7.32 -0.99 -5.10
C PRO A 127 -7.31 -2.48 -4.81
N SER A 128 -7.36 -2.79 -3.54
CA SER A 128 -7.76 -4.01 -2.91
C SER A 128 -8.24 -5.15 -3.82
N GLY A 129 -7.68 -6.32 -3.63
CA GLY A 129 -8.32 -7.57 -3.96
C GLY A 129 -7.82 -8.32 -5.19
N ARG A 130 -6.85 -7.81 -5.95
CA ARG A 130 -6.17 -8.65 -6.94
C ARG A 130 -4.87 -9.20 -6.35
N GLU A 131 -4.81 -10.50 -6.26
CA GLU A 131 -3.62 -11.22 -5.84
C GLU A 131 -2.47 -11.04 -6.84
N PRO A 132 -1.21 -11.12 -6.38
CA PRO A 132 -0.05 -11.16 -7.25
C PRO A 132 -0.14 -12.35 -8.23
N VAL A 133 0.22 -12.10 -9.47
CA VAL A 133 0.20 -13.12 -10.52
C VAL A 133 1.62 -13.61 -10.77
N PHE A 134 1.87 -14.89 -10.51
CA PHE A 134 3.13 -15.54 -10.83
C PHE A 134 3.13 -15.94 -12.30
N GLY A 135 3.95 -15.30 -13.11
CA GLY A 135 3.95 -15.52 -14.57
C GLY A 135 4.20 -16.97 -14.98
N ARG A 136 5.06 -17.67 -14.23
CA ARG A 136 5.36 -19.11 -14.47
C ARG A 136 4.16 -20.04 -14.28
N THR A 137 3.13 -19.62 -13.54
CA THR A 137 1.94 -20.45 -13.29
C THR A 137 0.86 -20.26 -14.34
N LEU A 138 1.03 -19.28 -15.24
CA LEU A 138 0.06 -18.98 -16.27
C LEU A 138 0.21 -19.92 -17.49
N SER A 139 -0.92 -20.30 -18.08
CA SER A 139 -0.95 -20.89 -19.40
C SER A 139 -0.56 -19.86 -20.47
N ALA A 140 -0.23 -20.32 -21.68
CA ALA A 140 0.08 -19.43 -22.80
C ALA A 140 -1.06 -18.41 -23.08
N ALA A 141 -2.31 -18.86 -23.00
CA ALA A 141 -3.48 -17.98 -23.15
C ALA A 141 -3.57 -16.96 -21.98
N GLY A 142 -3.28 -17.39 -20.74
CA GLY A 142 -3.24 -16.51 -19.59
C GLY A 142 -2.18 -15.42 -19.70
N LYS A 143 -0.99 -15.75 -20.20
CA LYS A 143 0.08 -14.77 -20.48
C LYS A 143 -0.33 -13.77 -21.54
N GLN A 144 -0.96 -14.22 -22.61
CA GLN A 144 -1.46 -13.32 -23.66
C GLN A 144 -2.53 -12.35 -23.12
N THR A 145 -3.45 -12.83 -22.28
CA THR A 145 -4.48 -11.99 -21.65
C THR A 145 -3.84 -10.95 -20.73
N LEU A 146 -2.92 -11.38 -19.87
CA LEU A 146 -2.19 -10.48 -18.97
C LEU A 146 -1.38 -9.44 -19.75
N ALA A 147 -0.65 -9.86 -20.78
CA ALA A 147 0.13 -8.95 -21.62
C ALA A 147 -0.75 -7.92 -22.34
N ALA A 148 -1.93 -8.31 -22.80
CA ALA A 148 -2.89 -7.39 -23.42
C ALA A 148 -3.41 -6.37 -22.39
N GLU A 149 -3.72 -6.80 -21.17
CA GLU A 149 -4.15 -5.91 -20.08
C GLU A 149 -3.04 -4.93 -19.68
N MET A 150 -1.79 -5.40 -19.58
CA MET A 150 -0.64 -4.56 -19.27
C MET A 150 -0.36 -3.51 -20.34
N ARG A 151 -0.45 -3.88 -21.62
CA ARG A 151 -0.31 -2.92 -22.74
C ARG A 151 -1.44 -1.88 -22.77
N ALA A 152 -2.65 -2.28 -22.41
CA ALA A 152 -3.79 -1.35 -22.35
C ALA A 152 -3.69 -0.32 -21.22
N ARG A 153 -3.10 -0.70 -20.09
CA ARG A 153 -2.97 0.14 -18.88
C ARG A 153 -1.63 -0.09 -18.19
N PRO A 154 -0.51 0.26 -18.83
CA PRO A 154 0.81 -0.10 -18.34
C PRO A 154 1.11 0.51 -16.95
N GLY A 155 0.68 1.73 -16.67
CA GLY A 155 0.90 2.39 -15.38
C GLY A 155 0.27 1.67 -14.18
N ASP A 156 -0.69 0.77 -14.41
CA ASP A 156 -1.36 0.01 -13.35
C ASP A 156 -0.53 -1.18 -12.84
N PHE A 157 0.60 -1.51 -13.45
CA PHE A 157 1.34 -2.74 -13.18
C PHE A 157 2.79 -2.51 -12.83
N VAL A 158 3.32 -3.44 -12.02
CA VAL A 158 4.75 -3.65 -11.81
C VAL A 158 5.08 -5.13 -12.03
N GLY A 159 6.24 -5.38 -12.61
CA GLY A 159 6.92 -6.68 -12.55
C GLY A 159 7.90 -6.66 -11.39
N GLN A 160 7.98 -7.74 -10.65
CA GLN A 160 8.90 -7.89 -9.53
C GLN A 160 9.61 -9.22 -9.60
N GLU A 161 10.89 -9.24 -9.29
CA GLU A 161 11.67 -10.47 -9.17
C GLU A 161 11.02 -11.41 -8.14
N GLN A 162 10.97 -12.68 -8.48
CA GLN A 162 10.45 -13.68 -7.57
C GLN A 162 11.48 -14.03 -6.50
N VAL A 163 11.20 -13.65 -5.27
CA VAL A 163 12.03 -14.01 -4.12
C VAL A 163 11.67 -15.41 -3.64
N THR A 164 12.67 -16.26 -3.54
CA THR A 164 12.53 -17.58 -2.90
C THR A 164 12.64 -17.38 -1.40
N LEU A 165 11.53 -17.61 -0.68
CA LEU A 165 11.54 -17.56 0.77
C LEU A 165 12.28 -18.77 1.34
N SER A 166 13.07 -18.52 2.36
CA SER A 166 13.65 -19.62 3.15
C SER A 166 12.54 -20.37 3.89
N SER A 167 12.64 -21.68 3.90
CA SER A 167 11.73 -22.56 4.64
C SER A 167 12.46 -23.17 5.84
N ALA A 168 11.75 -23.32 6.95
CA ALA A 168 12.21 -24.08 8.11
C ALA A 168 11.25 -25.24 8.37
N PRO A 169 11.74 -26.41 8.78
CA PRO A 169 10.85 -27.48 9.18
C PRO A 169 10.06 -27.07 10.40
N VAL A 170 8.75 -27.33 10.37
CA VAL A 170 7.85 -27.12 11.49
C VAL A 170 7.41 -28.49 12.03
N TRP A 171 7.33 -28.60 13.34
CA TRP A 171 6.74 -29.74 13.98
C TRP A 171 5.21 -29.65 13.88
N GLN A 172 4.55 -30.70 13.36
CA GLN A 172 3.10 -30.86 13.35
C GLN A 172 2.65 -31.75 14.49
#